data_8380bcf1464971f97861951af28f484f
#
_entry.id   8380bcf1464971f97861951af28f484f
#
_cell.length_a   1.000
_cell.length_b   1.000
_cell.length_c   1.000
_cell.angle_alpha   90.00
_cell.angle_beta   90.00
_cell.angle_gamma   90.00
#
_symmetry.space_group_name_H-M   'P 1'
#
loop_
_entity.id
_entity.type
_entity.pdbx_description
1 polymer ?
#
loop_
_entity_poly.entity_id
_entity_poly.type
_entity_poly.pdbx_seq_one_letter_code
_entity_poly.pdbx_strand_id
1 'polypeptide(L)'
;MIEYIYKSSLVLFLFYVFYKVFLENEKMHMFNRFYLLFALLLSINIPFLNIKTETEIPFQILRIKASETNSINQNLPILNNYNWKTILVTLSIIMTILFIIRFIKNLTSLYKRIKVNQSIIYKNTKIILLDDVVIPYSFFNHIFINKKEFQSNKIQEEILSHELVHVHQKHSLDIIFIELLKALFWFNPIIYAYKKAIQLNHEFLADEHVINKHKNISFYQTLLLENQAITTSNLASNLNYLTTKKRIIMMTKITSEKNIFLRKTLVLPVLLLSFTISCVKDNNSSKVKESRKLEVIASTHENITKPDFKNDAGNFSKYILSNYQLTEFDKKNKNLEVRFLVNKDGSLSNLKALNTENNLKEREILEVLKKSPKWAPAKLDGEKINFQMRVILL
;
A
#
# COMPACT_ATOMS: atom_id res chain seq x y z
N MET A 1 1.35 -10.07 2.20
CA MET A 1 1.15 -8.96 3.15
C MET A 1 2.23 -7.88 3.02
N ILE A 2 3.54 -8.22 3.10
CA ILE A 2 4.65 -7.25 2.96
C ILE A 2 4.60 -6.56 1.60
N GLU A 3 4.39 -7.28 0.51
CA GLU A 3 4.26 -6.73 -0.85
C GLU A 3 3.12 -5.70 -0.96
N TYR A 4 1.96 -6.01 -0.36
CA TYR A 4 0.83 -5.08 -0.30
C TYR A 4 1.21 -3.77 0.41
N ILE A 5 1.83 -3.88 1.60
CA ILE A 5 2.25 -2.71 2.39
C ILE A 5 3.26 -1.86 1.60
N TYR A 6 4.21 -2.51 0.95
CA TYR A 6 5.23 -1.82 0.14
C TYR A 6 4.59 -1.08 -1.05
N LYS A 7 3.76 -1.76 -1.86
CA LYS A 7 3.08 -1.17 -3.02
C LYS A 7 2.16 -0.02 -2.61
N SER A 8 1.34 -0.22 -1.57
CA SER A 8 0.46 0.81 -1.03
C SER A 8 1.25 2.03 -0.54
N SER A 9 2.36 1.82 0.19
CA SER A 9 3.22 2.91 0.67
C SER A 9 3.91 3.66 -0.47
N LEU A 10 4.35 2.95 -1.51
CA LEU A 10 5.00 3.57 -2.66
C LEU A 10 4.02 4.44 -3.46
N VAL A 11 2.81 3.94 -3.72
CA VAL A 11 1.75 4.71 -4.39
C VAL A 11 1.36 5.93 -3.56
N LEU A 12 1.20 5.76 -2.24
CA LEU A 12 0.90 6.85 -1.33
C LEU A 12 2.00 7.92 -1.35
N PHE A 13 3.26 7.51 -1.35
CA PHE A 13 4.40 8.41 -1.45
C PHE A 13 4.41 9.18 -2.76
N LEU A 14 4.16 8.52 -3.89
CA LEU A 14 4.08 9.15 -5.20
C LEU A 14 3.03 10.27 -5.24
N PHE A 15 1.82 9.99 -4.77
CA PHE A 15 0.75 11.01 -4.71
C PHE A 15 1.08 12.14 -3.75
N TYR A 16 1.73 11.84 -2.61
CA TYR A 16 2.14 12.87 -1.67
C TYR A 16 3.19 13.82 -2.25
N VAL A 17 4.22 13.27 -2.90
CA VAL A 17 5.26 14.07 -3.55
C VAL A 17 4.66 14.96 -4.64
N PHE A 18 3.79 14.40 -5.46
CA PHE A 18 3.08 15.18 -6.49
C PHE A 18 2.27 16.33 -5.87
N TYR A 19 1.49 16.07 -4.81
CA TYR A 19 0.77 17.11 -4.08
C TYR A 19 1.71 18.20 -3.59
N LYS A 20 2.81 17.80 -2.97
CA LYS A 20 3.77 18.71 -2.33
C LYS A 20 4.46 19.65 -3.31
N VAL A 21 4.81 19.12 -4.49
CA VAL A 21 5.56 19.86 -5.53
C VAL A 21 4.62 20.72 -6.38
N PHE A 22 3.47 20.18 -6.78
CA PHE A 22 2.63 20.81 -7.80
C PHE A 22 1.34 21.44 -7.26
N LEU A 23 0.73 20.89 -6.20
CA LEU A 23 -0.61 21.27 -5.79
C LEU A 23 -0.65 22.14 -4.52
N GLU A 24 0.20 21.88 -3.51
CA GLU A 24 0.15 22.53 -2.19
C GLU A 24 0.17 24.06 -2.29
N ASN A 25 0.98 24.59 -3.19
CA ASN A 25 1.20 26.02 -3.29
C ASN A 25 0.22 26.74 -4.24
N GLU A 26 -0.87 26.13 -4.69
CA GLU A 26 -1.83 26.76 -5.60
C GLU A 26 -3.20 26.95 -4.96
N LYS A 27 -3.86 28.09 -5.30
CA LYS A 27 -5.21 28.43 -4.81
C LYS A 27 -6.28 27.56 -5.51
N MET A 28 -6.27 26.26 -5.25
CA MET A 28 -7.29 25.30 -5.66
C MET A 28 -7.64 24.36 -4.51
N HIS A 29 -7.88 24.95 -3.35
CA HIS A 29 -7.97 24.24 -2.07
C HIS A 29 -9.07 23.17 -2.04
N MET A 30 -10.22 23.40 -2.69
CA MET A 30 -11.27 22.39 -2.81
C MET A 30 -10.81 21.17 -3.63
N PHE A 31 -10.12 21.40 -4.75
CA PHE A 31 -9.55 20.32 -5.54
C PHE A 31 -8.49 19.55 -4.74
N ASN A 32 -7.60 20.27 -4.04
CA ASN A 32 -6.56 19.69 -3.21
C ASN A 32 -7.13 18.80 -2.09
N ARG A 33 -8.25 19.20 -1.47
CA ARG A 33 -8.96 18.40 -0.48
C ARG A 33 -9.38 17.05 -1.04
N PHE A 34 -10.11 17.06 -2.15
CA PHE A 34 -10.59 15.83 -2.77
C PHE A 34 -9.43 14.98 -3.30
N TYR A 35 -8.39 15.61 -3.87
CA TYR A 35 -7.18 14.92 -4.30
C TYR A 35 -6.51 14.14 -3.15
N LEU A 36 -6.30 14.77 -2.01
CA LEU A 36 -5.66 14.13 -0.84
C LEU A 36 -6.48 12.95 -0.32
N LEU A 37 -7.81 13.10 -0.20
CA LEU A 37 -8.68 12.02 0.25
C LEU A 37 -8.74 10.87 -0.76
N PHE A 38 -8.85 11.20 -2.05
CA PHE A 38 -8.88 10.21 -3.12
C PHE A 38 -7.56 9.45 -3.25
N ALA A 39 -6.43 10.14 -3.14
CA ALA A 39 -5.10 9.51 -3.13
C ALA A 39 -4.94 8.50 -2.00
N LEU A 40 -5.45 8.79 -0.79
CA LEU A 40 -5.47 7.86 0.33
C LEU A 40 -6.30 6.61 0.00
N LEU A 41 -7.51 6.78 -0.52
CA LEU A 41 -8.38 5.67 -0.90
C LEU A 41 -7.76 4.81 -2.01
N LEU A 42 -7.23 5.45 -3.05
CA LEU A 42 -6.59 4.75 -4.16
C LEU A 42 -5.37 3.95 -3.71
N SER A 43 -4.49 4.53 -2.89
CA SER A 43 -3.27 3.85 -2.44
C SER A 43 -3.56 2.57 -1.65
N ILE A 44 -4.70 2.50 -0.96
CA ILE A 44 -5.15 1.31 -0.24
C ILE A 44 -5.76 0.28 -1.20
N ASN A 45 -6.50 0.74 -2.22
CA ASN A 45 -7.25 -0.15 -3.11
C ASN A 45 -6.43 -0.67 -4.30
N ILE A 46 -5.55 0.15 -4.88
CA ILE A 46 -4.73 -0.22 -6.06
C ILE A 46 -4.00 -1.57 -5.91
N PRO A 47 -3.35 -1.92 -4.78
CA PRO A 47 -2.67 -3.21 -4.66
C PRO A 47 -3.59 -4.45 -4.69
N PHE A 48 -4.92 -4.28 -4.55
CA PHE A 48 -5.88 -5.38 -4.72
C PHE A 48 -6.24 -5.62 -6.21
N LEU A 49 -5.94 -4.67 -7.09
CA LEU A 49 -6.19 -4.81 -8.52
C LEU A 49 -5.13 -5.73 -9.15
N ASN A 50 -5.33 -7.03 -9.04
CA ASN A 50 -4.53 -8.03 -9.73
C ASN A 50 -5.00 -8.16 -11.18
N ILE A 51 -4.39 -7.44 -12.11
CA ILE A 51 -4.62 -7.65 -13.54
C ILE A 51 -3.90 -8.94 -13.93
N LYS A 52 -4.64 -10.02 -14.13
CA LYS A 52 -4.13 -11.29 -14.66
C LYS A 52 -3.84 -11.11 -16.13
N THR A 53 -2.58 -10.95 -16.51
CA THR A 53 -2.13 -10.73 -17.90
C THR A 53 -1.54 -11.97 -18.57
N GLU A 54 -1.60 -13.15 -17.97
CA GLU A 54 -1.00 -14.33 -18.57
C GLU A 54 -2.00 -15.49 -18.69
N THR A 55 -2.08 -16.06 -19.89
CA THR A 55 -2.56 -17.42 -20.12
C THR A 55 -1.65 -18.37 -19.36
N GLU A 56 -2.11 -18.91 -18.24
CA GLU A 56 -1.34 -19.88 -17.46
C GLU A 56 -1.15 -21.13 -18.34
N ILE A 57 0.10 -21.39 -18.78
CA ILE A 57 0.45 -22.63 -19.44
C ILE A 57 0.48 -23.71 -18.35
N PRO A 58 -0.29 -24.79 -18.46
CA PRO A 58 -0.26 -25.88 -17.48
C PRO A 58 1.14 -26.51 -17.43
N PHE A 59 1.60 -26.81 -16.23
CA PHE A 59 2.97 -27.26 -16.01
C PHE A 59 3.03 -28.38 -14.94
N GLN A 60 3.95 -29.32 -15.08
CA GLN A 60 4.14 -30.45 -14.16
C GLN A 60 5.57 -30.51 -13.61
N ILE A 61 5.70 -30.91 -12.33
CA ILE A 61 6.97 -31.17 -11.67
C ILE A 61 7.17 -32.71 -11.59
N LEU A 62 8.19 -33.21 -12.25
CA LEU A 62 8.69 -34.59 -12.11
C LEU A 62 9.90 -34.58 -11.16
N ARG A 63 9.82 -35.34 -10.08
CA ARG A 63 10.95 -35.56 -9.16
C ARG A 63 11.54 -36.95 -9.48
N ILE A 64 12.77 -36.96 -9.96
CA ILE A 64 13.51 -38.19 -10.21
C ILE A 64 14.44 -38.39 -9.01
N LYS A 65 14.16 -39.40 -8.18
CA LYS A 65 15.07 -39.85 -7.12
C LYS A 65 16.01 -40.92 -7.71
N ALA A 66 17.31 -40.74 -7.62
CA ALA A 66 18.25 -41.85 -7.68
C ALA A 66 18.00 -42.71 -6.42
N SER A 67 17.72 -44.00 -6.59
CA SER A 67 17.41 -44.89 -5.46
C SER A 67 18.60 -44.96 -4.50
N GLU A 68 18.48 -44.28 -3.36
CA GLU A 68 19.38 -44.48 -2.24
C GLU A 68 18.84 -45.60 -1.35
N THR A 69 19.72 -46.57 -1.12
CA THR A 69 19.60 -47.55 -0.05
C THR A 69 19.41 -46.86 1.30
N ASN A 70 18.36 -47.28 1.99
CA ASN A 70 18.06 -47.10 3.40
C ASN A 70 19.00 -46.24 4.23
N SER A 71 18.67 -45.00 4.46
CA SER A 71 19.17 -44.25 5.59
C SER A 71 18.05 -44.00 6.59
N ILE A 72 18.29 -44.55 7.78
CA ILE A 72 17.55 -44.51 9.02
C ILE A 72 16.98 -43.12 9.26
N ASN A 73 15.67 -43.00 9.37
CA ASN A 73 14.97 -41.84 9.90
C ASN A 73 15.42 -41.56 11.34
N GLN A 74 16.43 -40.72 11.49
CA GLN A 74 16.63 -40.05 12.77
C GLN A 74 15.62 -38.90 12.84
N ASN A 75 14.54 -39.09 13.57
CA ASN A 75 13.69 -38.03 14.08
C ASN A 75 14.53 -37.15 15.02
N LEU A 76 15.25 -36.20 14.45
CA LEU A 76 15.79 -35.10 15.26
C LEU A 76 14.59 -34.28 15.75
N PRO A 77 14.52 -33.96 17.06
CA PRO A 77 13.45 -33.11 17.58
C PRO A 77 13.50 -31.81 16.81
N ILE A 78 12.38 -31.46 16.18
CA ILE A 78 12.17 -30.16 15.54
C ILE A 78 12.29 -29.15 16.68
N LEU A 79 13.49 -28.57 16.85
CA LEU A 79 13.65 -27.35 17.63
C LEU A 79 12.64 -26.36 17.07
N ASN A 80 11.64 -26.04 17.88
CA ASN A 80 10.61 -25.04 17.60
C ASN A 80 11.31 -23.80 17.03
N ASN A 81 11.37 -23.68 15.71
CA ASN A 81 11.80 -22.46 15.04
C ASN A 81 10.82 -21.38 15.49
N TYR A 82 11.19 -20.62 16.48
CA TYR A 82 10.48 -19.42 16.91
C TYR A 82 10.22 -18.58 15.68
N ASN A 83 8.98 -18.59 15.24
CA ASN A 83 8.59 -17.99 13.96
C ASN A 83 8.54 -16.47 14.20
N TRP A 84 9.72 -15.79 14.13
CA TRP A 84 9.86 -14.35 14.35
C TRP A 84 8.82 -13.54 13.55
N LYS A 85 8.36 -14.06 12.40
CA LYS A 85 7.27 -13.49 11.61
C LYS A 85 5.94 -13.47 12.38
N THR A 86 5.62 -14.54 13.11
CA THR A 86 4.42 -14.62 13.95
C THR A 86 4.50 -13.60 15.08
N ILE A 87 5.66 -13.46 15.72
CA ILE A 87 5.88 -12.48 16.79
C ILE A 87 5.68 -11.05 16.27
N LEU A 88 6.24 -10.71 15.10
CA LEU A 88 6.05 -9.39 14.50
C LEU A 88 4.58 -9.10 14.15
N VAL A 89 3.86 -10.09 13.62
CA VAL A 89 2.43 -9.94 13.31
C VAL A 89 1.61 -9.74 14.58
N THR A 90 1.84 -10.53 15.62
CA THR A 90 1.10 -10.38 16.90
C THR A 90 1.40 -9.04 17.56
N LEU A 91 2.66 -8.59 17.57
CA LEU A 91 3.05 -7.28 18.08
C LEU A 91 2.37 -6.14 17.31
N SER A 92 2.32 -6.25 15.97
CA SER A 92 1.67 -5.24 15.13
C SER A 92 0.16 -5.18 15.38
N ILE A 93 -0.50 -6.30 15.61
CA ILE A 93 -1.92 -6.35 15.97
C ILE A 93 -2.16 -5.67 17.33
N ILE A 94 -1.35 -5.99 18.34
CA ILE A 94 -1.44 -5.38 19.67
C ILE A 94 -1.28 -3.85 19.57
N MET A 95 -0.27 -3.36 18.84
CA MET A 95 -0.05 -1.93 18.65
C MET A 95 -1.23 -1.26 17.93
N THR A 96 -1.78 -1.90 16.91
CA THR A 96 -2.98 -1.39 16.21
C THR A 96 -4.16 -1.26 17.16
N ILE A 97 -4.41 -2.27 17.99
CA ILE A 97 -5.49 -2.24 19.01
C ILE A 97 -5.27 -1.10 20.00
N LEU A 98 -4.05 -0.88 20.48
CA LEU A 98 -3.72 0.23 21.39
C LEU A 98 -3.98 1.59 20.73
N PHE A 99 -3.61 1.79 19.46
CA PHE A 99 -3.89 3.03 18.74
C PHE A 99 -5.40 3.24 18.51
N ILE A 100 -6.15 2.18 18.22
CA ILE A 100 -7.62 2.25 18.09
C ILE A 100 -8.27 2.63 19.43
N ILE A 101 -7.84 2.02 20.54
CA ILE A 101 -8.33 2.36 21.89
C ILE A 101 -8.05 3.84 22.20
N ARG A 102 -6.83 4.32 21.90
CA ARG A 102 -6.46 5.73 22.07
C ARG A 102 -7.34 6.65 21.22
N PHE A 103 -7.60 6.28 19.97
CA PHE A 103 -8.48 7.02 19.07
C PHE A 103 -9.91 7.14 19.63
N ILE A 104 -10.48 6.01 20.08
CA ILE A 104 -11.82 5.98 20.71
C ILE A 104 -11.86 6.84 21.97
N LYS A 105 -10.84 6.75 22.85
CA LYS A 105 -10.75 7.60 24.04
C LYS A 105 -10.74 9.09 23.70
N ASN A 106 -10.03 9.50 22.64
CA ASN A 106 -10.03 10.90 22.20
C ASN A 106 -11.42 11.34 21.71
N LEU A 107 -12.11 10.52 20.94
CA LEU A 107 -13.47 10.81 20.48
C LEU A 107 -14.48 10.90 21.64
N THR A 108 -14.42 9.96 22.56
CA THR A 108 -15.31 9.95 23.74
C THR A 108 -15.05 11.15 24.66
N SER A 109 -13.80 11.59 24.79
CA SER A 109 -13.44 12.81 25.52
C SER A 109 -14.07 14.04 24.90
N LEU A 110 -14.01 14.20 23.57
CA LEU A 110 -14.67 15.31 22.87
C LEU A 110 -16.19 15.26 23.05
N TYR A 111 -16.78 14.08 22.93
CA TYR A 111 -18.22 13.90 23.13
C TYR A 111 -18.66 14.24 24.57
N LYS A 112 -17.85 13.86 25.57
CA LYS A 112 -18.08 14.26 26.98
C LYS A 112 -18.06 15.77 27.17
N ARG A 113 -17.09 16.48 26.54
CA ARG A 113 -17.01 17.95 26.58
C ARG A 113 -18.27 18.61 26.02
N ILE A 114 -18.85 18.06 24.93
CA ILE A 114 -20.10 18.55 24.35
C ILE A 114 -21.28 18.42 25.33
N LYS A 115 -21.36 17.29 26.07
CA LYS A 115 -22.49 17.03 26.98
C LYS A 115 -22.43 17.78 28.27
N VAL A 116 -21.25 18.02 28.83
CA VAL A 116 -21.06 18.58 30.18
C VAL A 116 -21.12 20.11 30.16
N ASN A 117 -20.73 20.76 29.07
CA ASN A 117 -20.61 22.22 29.04
C ASN A 117 -21.85 22.90 28.47
N GLN A 118 -22.04 24.17 28.84
CA GLN A 118 -23.13 25.01 28.35
C GLN A 118 -23.00 25.22 26.82
N SER A 119 -24.13 25.19 26.13
CA SER A 119 -24.18 25.44 24.68
C SER A 119 -25.10 26.58 24.32
N ILE A 120 -24.71 27.37 23.34
CA ILE A 120 -25.46 28.47 22.75
C ILE A 120 -25.62 28.21 21.25
N ILE A 121 -26.76 28.54 20.68
CA ILE A 121 -27.00 28.41 19.25
C ILE A 121 -26.54 29.70 18.54
N TYR A 122 -25.65 29.55 17.53
CA TYR A 122 -25.17 30.64 16.70
C TYR A 122 -25.12 30.19 15.24
N LYS A 123 -25.87 30.88 14.35
CA LYS A 123 -25.90 30.57 12.91
C LYS A 123 -26.02 29.05 12.58
N ASN A 124 -27.02 28.38 13.16
CA ASN A 124 -27.28 26.93 13.02
C ASN A 124 -26.17 26.01 13.54
N THR A 125 -25.21 26.54 14.27
CA THR A 125 -24.10 25.81 14.90
C THR A 125 -24.20 25.95 16.41
N LYS A 126 -23.76 24.96 17.17
CA LYS A 126 -23.71 25.04 18.63
C LYS A 126 -22.34 25.52 19.09
N ILE A 127 -22.30 26.61 19.83
CA ILE A 127 -21.11 27.09 20.53
C ILE A 127 -21.10 26.44 21.92
N ILE A 128 -20.02 25.75 22.25
CA ILE A 128 -19.78 25.13 23.57
C ILE A 128 -18.84 26.05 24.35
N LEU A 129 -19.30 26.53 25.51
CA LEU A 129 -18.55 27.41 26.39
C LEU A 129 -17.70 26.60 27.36
N LEU A 130 -16.37 26.73 27.24
CA LEU A 130 -15.40 26.05 28.10
C LEU A 130 -14.86 27.04 29.15
N ASP A 131 -14.65 26.56 30.37
CA ASP A 131 -14.00 27.34 31.43
C ASP A 131 -12.47 27.39 31.26
N ASP A 132 -11.91 26.41 30.54
CA ASP A 132 -10.49 26.35 30.19
C ASP A 132 -10.10 27.45 29.20
N VAL A 133 -8.87 27.98 29.32
CA VAL A 133 -8.29 28.88 28.32
C VAL A 133 -7.93 28.07 27.08
N VAL A 134 -8.75 28.21 26.05
CA VAL A 134 -8.58 27.47 24.77
C VAL A 134 -8.65 28.44 23.60
N ILE A 135 -7.86 28.21 22.58
CA ILE A 135 -8.07 28.83 21.28
C ILE A 135 -9.37 28.26 20.72
N PRO A 136 -10.22 29.07 20.06
CA PRO A 136 -11.39 28.58 19.37
C PRO A 136 -11.06 27.43 18.45
N TYR A 137 -11.86 26.38 18.48
CA TYR A 137 -11.73 25.24 17.54
C TYR A 137 -13.09 24.61 17.30
N SER A 138 -13.21 23.92 16.16
CA SER A 138 -14.47 23.29 15.73
C SER A 138 -14.37 21.77 15.67
N PHE A 139 -15.47 21.10 15.99
CA PHE A 139 -15.61 19.65 15.82
C PHE A 139 -17.07 19.28 15.49
N PHE A 140 -17.30 18.62 14.35
CA PHE A 140 -18.62 18.42 13.77
C PHE A 140 -19.43 19.72 13.68
N ASN A 141 -20.61 19.77 14.32
CA ASN A 141 -21.49 20.93 14.37
C ASN A 141 -21.31 21.78 15.63
N HIS A 142 -20.11 21.74 16.22
CA HIS A 142 -19.82 22.43 17.48
C HIS A 142 -18.57 23.27 17.34
N ILE A 143 -18.61 24.51 17.91
CA ILE A 143 -17.45 25.37 18.04
C ILE A 143 -17.18 25.50 19.54
N PHE A 144 -15.96 25.25 19.95
CA PHE A 144 -15.54 25.33 21.36
C PHE A 144 -14.80 26.64 21.59
N ILE A 145 -15.21 27.39 22.61
CA ILE A 145 -14.71 28.74 22.88
C ILE A 145 -14.56 28.93 24.38
N ASN A 146 -13.59 29.76 24.81
CA ASN A 146 -13.47 30.14 26.19
C ASN A 146 -14.68 31.02 26.61
N LYS A 147 -15.33 30.65 27.73
CA LYS A 147 -16.53 31.33 28.25
C LYS A 147 -16.30 32.80 28.57
N LYS A 148 -15.15 33.13 29.22
CA LYS A 148 -14.82 34.49 29.60
C LYS A 148 -14.57 35.41 28.41
N GLU A 149 -13.86 34.89 27.38
CA GLU A 149 -13.59 35.66 26.16
C GLU A 149 -14.87 35.91 25.36
N PHE A 150 -15.75 34.93 25.29
CA PHE A 150 -17.04 35.07 24.63
C PHE A 150 -17.93 36.12 25.33
N GLN A 151 -18.05 36.06 26.65
CA GLN A 151 -18.86 36.99 27.42
C GLN A 151 -18.31 38.42 27.42
N SER A 152 -17.01 38.60 27.30
CA SER A 152 -16.35 39.90 27.20
C SER A 152 -16.28 40.48 25.78
N ASN A 153 -16.92 39.86 24.81
CA ASN A 153 -16.89 40.21 23.38
C ASN A 153 -15.47 40.37 22.81
N LYS A 154 -14.50 39.62 23.34
CA LYS A 154 -13.12 39.68 22.87
C LYS A 154 -12.88 38.85 21.63
N ILE A 155 -13.82 37.96 21.26
CA ILE A 155 -13.67 37.08 20.09
C ILE A 155 -14.10 37.83 18.83
N GLN A 156 -13.16 38.00 17.91
CA GLN A 156 -13.39 38.70 16.66
C GLN A 156 -14.30 37.87 15.73
N GLU A 157 -15.12 38.56 14.89
CA GLU A 157 -16.05 37.92 13.97
C GLU A 157 -15.32 37.08 12.91
N GLU A 158 -14.11 37.48 12.54
CA GLU A 158 -13.21 36.76 11.59
C GLU A 158 -12.87 35.37 12.12
N ILE A 159 -12.57 35.26 13.43
CA ILE A 159 -12.25 33.96 14.05
C ILE A 159 -13.49 33.05 14.07
N LEU A 160 -14.65 33.60 14.45
CA LEU A 160 -15.92 32.87 14.40
C LEU A 160 -16.27 32.42 12.95
N SER A 161 -16.03 33.30 11.97
CA SER A 161 -16.26 33.00 10.56
C SER A 161 -15.33 31.88 10.09
N HIS A 162 -14.08 31.85 10.55
CA HIS A 162 -13.12 30.79 10.28
C HIS A 162 -13.61 29.44 10.80
N GLU A 163 -14.00 29.37 12.06
CA GLU A 163 -14.50 28.14 12.70
C GLU A 163 -15.81 27.63 12.05
N LEU A 164 -16.69 28.55 11.64
CA LEU A 164 -17.92 28.19 10.92
C LEU A 164 -17.63 27.49 9.58
N VAL A 165 -16.56 27.83 8.88
CA VAL A 165 -16.17 27.11 7.65
C VAL A 165 -15.82 25.66 7.93
N HIS A 166 -15.04 25.40 8.99
CA HIS A 166 -14.70 24.03 9.39
C HIS A 166 -15.96 23.21 9.70
N VAL A 167 -16.96 23.81 10.35
CA VAL A 167 -18.24 23.19 10.62
C VAL A 167 -19.03 22.92 9.33
N HIS A 168 -19.24 23.93 8.50
CA HIS A 168 -20.06 23.85 7.29
C HIS A 168 -19.45 22.88 6.25
N GLN A 169 -18.13 22.91 6.09
CA GLN A 169 -17.42 22.00 5.20
C GLN A 169 -17.16 20.62 5.80
N LYS A 170 -17.58 20.38 7.04
CA LYS A 170 -17.45 19.08 7.74
C LYS A 170 -16.00 18.56 7.77
N HIS A 171 -15.04 19.45 7.97
CA HIS A 171 -13.62 19.09 8.02
C HIS A 171 -13.30 18.02 9.07
N SER A 172 -14.09 17.92 10.12
CA SER A 172 -13.97 16.89 11.16
C SER A 172 -14.05 15.46 10.60
N LEU A 173 -14.82 15.24 9.52
CA LEU A 173 -14.91 13.90 8.91
C LEU A 173 -13.58 13.50 8.27
N ASP A 174 -12.92 14.42 7.56
CA ASP A 174 -11.63 14.18 6.93
C ASP A 174 -10.57 13.87 8.00
N ILE A 175 -10.61 14.60 9.13
CA ILE A 175 -9.69 14.38 10.25
C ILE A 175 -9.94 13.04 10.92
N ILE A 176 -11.19 12.65 11.14
CA ILE A 176 -11.53 11.33 11.71
C ILE A 176 -11.06 10.22 10.78
N PHE A 177 -11.27 10.38 9.47
CA PHE A 177 -10.84 9.41 8.47
C PHE A 177 -9.33 9.21 8.50
N ILE A 178 -8.54 10.29 8.46
CA ILE A 178 -7.07 10.17 8.49
C ILE A 178 -6.54 9.69 9.85
N GLU A 179 -7.19 10.02 10.97
CA GLU A 179 -6.82 9.50 12.29
C GLU A 179 -7.09 7.99 12.41
N LEU A 180 -8.18 7.50 11.80
CA LEU A 180 -8.45 6.07 11.70
C LEU A 180 -7.39 5.36 10.86
N LEU A 181 -7.05 5.90 9.69
CA LEU A 181 -5.98 5.35 8.85
C LEU A 181 -4.64 5.36 9.58
N LYS A 182 -4.33 6.41 10.34
CA LYS A 182 -3.13 6.50 11.16
C LYS A 182 -3.09 5.44 12.25
N ALA A 183 -4.24 5.08 12.84
CA ALA A 183 -4.31 3.99 13.82
C ALA A 183 -4.10 2.61 13.18
N LEU A 184 -4.61 2.39 11.97
CA LEU A 184 -4.45 1.13 11.23
C LEU A 184 -3.05 0.95 10.63
N PHE A 185 -2.47 2.03 10.08
CA PHE A 185 -1.18 2.05 9.42
C PHE A 185 -0.16 2.89 10.21
N TRP A 186 -0.13 2.72 11.52
CA TRP A 186 0.68 3.51 12.46
C TRP A 186 2.17 3.51 12.13
N PHE A 187 2.67 2.46 11.49
CA PHE A 187 4.05 2.29 11.07
C PHE A 187 4.42 3.09 9.81
N ASN A 188 3.44 3.65 9.08
CA ASN A 188 3.69 4.38 7.84
C ASN A 188 3.82 5.90 8.08
N PRO A 189 5.03 6.48 8.00
CA PRO A 189 5.24 7.91 8.25
C PRO A 189 4.55 8.82 7.24
N ILE A 190 4.24 8.32 6.03
CA ILE A 190 3.61 9.12 4.98
C ILE A 190 2.19 9.53 5.39
N ILE A 191 1.47 8.68 6.11
CA ILE A 191 0.12 9.00 6.62
C ILE A 191 0.13 10.19 7.58
N TYR A 192 1.18 10.32 8.40
CA TYR A 192 1.35 11.50 9.25
C TYR A 192 1.60 12.78 8.44
N ALA A 193 2.32 12.66 7.33
CA ALA A 193 2.52 13.76 6.40
C ALA A 193 1.22 14.15 5.68
N TYR A 194 0.41 13.19 5.26
CA TYR A 194 -0.94 13.43 4.73
C TYR A 194 -1.85 14.15 5.71
N LYS A 195 -1.86 13.72 6.98
CA LYS A 195 -2.64 14.41 8.01
C LYS A 195 -2.28 15.88 8.07
N LYS A 196 -0.98 16.22 8.11
CA LYS A 196 -0.53 17.62 8.12
C LYS A 196 -0.95 18.38 6.85
N ALA A 197 -0.89 17.72 5.69
CA ALA A 197 -1.31 18.31 4.42
C ALA A 197 -2.82 18.60 4.38
N ILE A 198 -3.65 17.65 4.85
CA ILE A 198 -5.10 17.81 4.94
C ILE A 198 -5.44 18.96 5.91
N GLN A 199 -4.84 18.99 7.10
CA GLN A 199 -5.04 20.05 8.07
C GLN A 199 -4.68 21.42 7.48
N LEU A 200 -3.49 21.55 6.87
CA LEU A 200 -3.06 22.81 6.25
C LEU A 200 -4.02 23.23 5.13
N ASN A 201 -4.52 22.31 4.33
CA ASN A 201 -5.46 22.63 3.26
C ASN A 201 -6.83 23.08 3.82
N HIS A 202 -7.28 22.53 4.96
CA HIS A 202 -8.48 23.01 5.66
C HIS A 202 -8.30 24.44 6.15
N GLU A 203 -7.12 24.78 6.68
CA GLU A 203 -6.81 26.16 7.08
C GLU A 203 -6.87 27.10 5.86
N PHE A 204 -6.31 26.72 4.72
CA PHE A 204 -6.39 27.53 3.50
C PHE A 204 -7.83 27.77 3.05
N LEU A 205 -8.70 26.74 3.12
CA LEU A 205 -10.12 26.87 2.80
C LEU A 205 -10.86 27.84 3.72
N ALA A 206 -10.58 27.76 5.02
CA ALA A 206 -11.18 28.64 6.01
C ALA A 206 -10.68 30.08 5.85
N ASP A 207 -9.38 30.27 5.65
CA ASP A 207 -8.77 31.58 5.41
C ASP A 207 -9.30 32.25 4.13
N GLU A 208 -9.39 31.51 3.03
CA GLU A 208 -9.95 32.02 1.78
C GLU A 208 -11.38 32.55 1.96
N HIS A 209 -12.21 31.83 2.71
CA HIS A 209 -13.58 32.26 3.01
C HIS A 209 -13.62 33.54 3.85
N VAL A 210 -12.78 33.63 4.90
CA VAL A 210 -12.72 34.82 5.76
C VAL A 210 -12.28 36.04 4.95
N ILE A 211 -11.24 35.93 4.12
CA ILE A 211 -10.76 37.01 3.28
C ILE A 211 -11.82 37.46 2.29
N ASN A 212 -12.50 36.53 1.63
CA ASN A 212 -13.55 36.87 0.68
C ASN A 212 -14.73 37.58 1.33
N LYS A 213 -15.08 37.24 2.59
CA LYS A 213 -16.17 37.83 3.34
C LYS A 213 -15.83 39.20 3.93
N HIS A 214 -14.70 39.30 4.64
CA HIS A 214 -14.32 40.48 5.40
C HIS A 214 -13.42 41.47 4.65
N LYS A 215 -12.74 41.01 3.56
CA LYS A 215 -11.90 41.80 2.66
C LYS A 215 -10.74 42.57 3.33
N ASN A 216 -10.42 42.29 4.57
CA ASN A 216 -9.33 42.90 5.33
C ASN A 216 -8.24 41.88 5.66
N ILE A 217 -7.34 41.66 4.68
CA ILE A 217 -6.26 40.68 4.79
C ILE A 217 -5.29 41.02 5.92
N SER A 218 -4.84 42.28 5.99
CA SER A 218 -3.85 42.71 6.98
C SER A 218 -4.34 42.49 8.41
N PHE A 219 -5.56 42.91 8.70
CA PHE A 219 -6.16 42.72 10.04
C PHE A 219 -6.25 41.25 10.40
N TYR A 220 -6.73 40.43 9.48
CA TYR A 220 -6.85 38.97 9.73
C TYR A 220 -5.49 38.29 9.94
N GLN A 221 -4.44 38.71 9.19
CA GLN A 221 -3.08 38.21 9.40
C GLN A 221 -2.55 38.57 10.79
N THR A 222 -2.81 39.83 11.27
CA THR A 222 -2.44 40.23 12.63
C THR A 222 -3.13 39.40 13.67
N LEU A 223 -4.45 39.18 13.55
CA LEU A 223 -5.22 38.31 14.47
C LEU A 223 -4.63 36.90 14.56
N LEU A 224 -4.22 36.31 13.43
CA LEU A 224 -3.61 34.98 13.42
C LEU A 224 -2.27 34.95 14.16
N LEU A 225 -1.46 36.00 14.02
CA LEU A 225 -0.18 36.12 14.73
C LEU A 225 -0.38 36.32 16.25
N GLU A 226 -1.33 37.17 16.65
CA GLU A 226 -1.66 37.41 18.05
C GLU A 226 -2.15 36.12 18.75
N ASN A 227 -3.08 35.40 18.12
CA ASN A 227 -3.57 34.11 18.64
C ASN A 227 -2.45 33.08 18.78
N GLN A 228 -1.46 33.09 17.88
CA GLN A 228 -0.31 32.22 18.00
C GLN A 228 0.61 32.59 19.15
N ALA A 229 0.80 33.87 19.43
CA ALA A 229 1.65 34.35 20.53
C ALA A 229 1.15 33.88 21.91
N ILE A 230 -0.15 33.76 22.08
CA ILE A 230 -0.79 33.27 23.34
C ILE A 230 -0.43 31.81 23.64
N THR A 231 -0.13 31.00 22.62
CA THR A 231 0.13 29.54 22.75
C THR A 231 1.61 29.16 22.84
N THR A 232 2.51 30.14 22.80
CA THR A 232 3.96 29.86 22.78
C THR A 232 4.53 29.55 24.16
N SER A 233 4.25 28.34 24.64
CA SER A 233 5.16 27.69 25.58
C SER A 233 5.76 26.45 24.94
N ASN A 234 7.07 26.52 24.60
CA ASN A 234 7.92 25.38 24.27
C ASN A 234 7.87 24.81 22.82
N LEU A 235 8.62 23.76 22.58
CA LEU A 235 8.95 23.05 21.32
C LEU A 235 7.81 22.92 20.27
N ALA A 236 6.55 22.97 20.69
CA ALA A 236 5.38 22.95 19.78
C ALA A 236 5.24 24.25 18.95
N SER A 237 5.85 25.36 19.39
CA SER A 237 5.72 26.68 18.74
C SER A 237 6.34 26.70 17.34
N ASN A 238 7.45 26.01 17.12
CA ASN A 238 8.14 25.99 15.82
C ASN A 238 7.32 25.35 14.70
N LEU A 239 6.56 24.29 15.02
CA LEU A 239 5.71 23.61 14.04
C LEU A 239 4.47 24.47 13.69
N ASN A 240 3.89 25.14 14.69
CA ASN A 240 2.76 26.05 14.49
C ASN A 240 3.17 27.27 13.67
N TYR A 241 4.36 27.81 13.93
CA TYR A 241 4.91 28.94 13.17
C TYR A 241 5.02 28.63 11.66
N LEU A 242 5.53 27.45 11.28
CA LEU A 242 5.63 27.05 9.88
C LEU A 242 4.28 26.96 9.18
N THR A 243 3.26 26.48 9.88
CA THR A 243 1.88 26.41 9.36
C THR A 243 1.30 27.80 9.16
N THR A 244 1.41 28.68 10.17
CA THR A 244 0.92 30.05 10.10
C THR A 244 1.65 30.86 9.00
N LYS A 245 2.97 30.71 8.87
CA LYS A 245 3.73 31.32 7.79
C LYS A 245 3.18 30.92 6.40
N LYS A 246 2.87 29.64 6.20
CA LYS A 246 2.27 29.18 4.92
C LYS A 246 0.89 29.77 4.68
N ARG A 247 0.05 29.89 5.73
CA ARG A 247 -1.27 30.51 5.65
C ARG A 247 -1.14 31.96 5.20
N ILE A 248 -0.28 32.75 5.86
CA ILE A 248 -0.05 34.16 5.54
C ILE A 248 0.41 34.35 4.08
N ILE A 249 1.37 33.51 3.61
CA ILE A 249 1.85 33.57 2.23
C ILE A 249 0.72 33.21 1.24
N MET A 250 -0.08 32.18 1.56
CA MET A 250 -1.17 31.74 0.69
C MET A 250 -2.27 32.78 0.54
N MET A 251 -2.57 33.56 1.58
CA MET A 251 -3.59 34.63 1.55
C MET A 251 -3.29 35.67 0.47
N THR A 252 -2.02 36.08 0.33
CA THR A 252 -1.57 37.14 -0.61
C THR A 252 -1.20 36.60 -1.99
N LYS A 253 -1.13 35.28 -2.16
CA LYS A 253 -0.73 34.67 -3.44
C LYS A 253 -1.77 34.95 -4.54
N ILE A 254 -1.28 35.26 -5.73
CA ILE A 254 -2.08 35.34 -6.96
C ILE A 254 -1.75 34.14 -7.83
N THR A 255 -2.76 33.43 -8.29
CA THR A 255 -2.59 32.25 -9.14
C THR A 255 -3.28 32.46 -10.49
N SER A 256 -2.63 32.05 -11.57
CA SER A 256 -3.20 32.12 -12.93
C SER A 256 -4.09 30.90 -13.16
N GLU A 257 -5.27 31.09 -13.77
CA GLU A 257 -6.19 29.99 -14.12
C GLU A 257 -5.55 28.96 -15.06
N LYS A 258 -4.68 29.40 -15.98
CA LYS A 258 -3.93 28.51 -16.88
C LYS A 258 -3.04 27.54 -16.10
N ASN A 259 -2.34 28.05 -15.07
CA ASN A 259 -1.51 27.20 -14.22
C ASN A 259 -2.33 26.20 -13.39
N ILE A 260 -3.49 26.63 -12.90
CA ILE A 260 -4.42 25.75 -12.18
C ILE A 260 -4.89 24.60 -13.10
N PHE A 261 -5.31 24.92 -14.31
CA PHE A 261 -5.76 23.90 -15.27
C PHE A 261 -4.64 22.92 -15.61
N LEU A 262 -3.45 23.42 -15.95
CA LEU A 262 -2.29 22.57 -16.26
C LEU A 262 -1.94 21.62 -15.11
N ARG A 263 -1.97 22.09 -13.87
CA ARG A 263 -1.62 21.28 -12.70
C ARG A 263 -2.71 20.22 -12.39
N LYS A 264 -3.98 20.53 -12.63
CA LYS A 264 -5.06 19.53 -12.53
C LYS A 264 -4.89 18.42 -13.56
N THR A 265 -4.53 18.75 -14.81
CA THR A 265 -4.33 17.74 -15.87
C THR A 265 -3.11 16.84 -15.60
N LEU A 266 -2.06 17.37 -14.96
CA LEU A 266 -0.89 16.58 -14.56
C LEU A 266 -1.19 15.47 -13.54
N VAL A 267 -2.35 15.45 -12.89
CA VAL A 267 -2.79 14.35 -12.01
C VAL A 267 -2.99 13.07 -12.82
N LEU A 268 -3.44 13.16 -14.07
CA LEU A 268 -3.79 12.02 -14.91
C LEU A 268 -2.60 11.08 -15.20
N PRO A 269 -1.42 11.57 -15.65
CA PRO A 269 -0.24 10.72 -15.82
C PRO A 269 0.25 10.10 -14.49
N VAL A 270 0.09 10.78 -13.35
CA VAL A 270 0.45 10.20 -12.04
C VAL A 270 -0.48 9.05 -11.67
N LEU A 271 -1.77 9.16 -11.98
CA LEU A 271 -2.72 8.06 -11.83
C LEU A 271 -2.32 6.87 -12.70
N LEU A 272 -2.00 7.07 -13.98
CA LEU A 272 -1.54 5.99 -14.87
C LEU A 272 -0.26 5.33 -14.34
N LEU A 273 0.71 6.11 -13.87
CA LEU A 273 1.94 5.58 -13.27
C LEU A 273 1.65 4.74 -12.03
N SER A 274 0.67 5.11 -11.21
CA SER A 274 0.31 4.33 -10.02
C SER A 274 -0.26 2.95 -10.37
N PHE A 275 -0.98 2.81 -11.49
CA PHE A 275 -1.44 1.53 -12.00
C PHE A 275 -0.28 0.64 -12.49
N THR A 276 0.72 1.22 -13.18
CA THR A 276 1.89 0.42 -13.64
C THR A 276 2.69 -0.13 -12.47
N ILE A 277 2.86 0.63 -11.39
CA ILE A 277 3.52 0.17 -10.15
C ILE A 277 2.78 -1.03 -9.53
N SER A 278 1.45 -1.04 -9.60
CA SER A 278 0.65 -2.16 -9.10
C SER A 278 0.80 -3.43 -9.94
N CYS A 279 0.96 -3.26 -11.27
CA CYS A 279 1.09 -4.37 -12.22
C CYS A 279 2.47 -5.05 -12.21
N VAL A 280 3.50 -4.44 -11.62
CA VAL A 280 4.83 -5.06 -11.51
C VAL A 280 4.73 -6.28 -10.58
N LYS A 281 4.83 -7.47 -11.16
CA LYS A 281 4.98 -8.74 -10.44
C LYS A 281 6.42 -8.88 -9.95
N ASP A 282 6.60 -9.13 -8.66
CA ASP A 282 7.89 -9.63 -8.14
C ASP A 282 8.12 -11.04 -8.64
N ASN A 283 9.02 -11.20 -9.62
CA ASN A 283 9.42 -12.51 -10.15
C ASN A 283 9.99 -13.47 -9.08
N ASN A 284 10.31 -12.95 -7.89
CA ASN A 284 10.83 -13.75 -6.78
C ASN A 284 9.72 -14.37 -5.89
N SER A 285 8.52 -13.79 -5.85
CA SER A 285 7.40 -14.39 -5.08
C SER A 285 6.66 -15.47 -5.88
N SER A 286 6.77 -15.47 -7.23
CA SER A 286 6.19 -16.49 -8.08
C SER A 286 6.85 -17.85 -7.88
N LYS A 287 8.17 -17.92 -7.59
CA LYS A 287 8.88 -19.20 -7.41
C LYS A 287 8.34 -20.07 -6.27
N VAL A 288 7.84 -19.49 -5.18
CA VAL A 288 7.33 -20.25 -4.02
C VAL A 288 5.80 -20.43 -4.08
N LYS A 289 5.06 -19.46 -4.62
CA LYS A 289 3.61 -19.59 -4.82
C LYS A 289 3.26 -20.49 -6.01
N GLU A 290 4.09 -20.49 -7.04
CA GLU A 290 3.95 -21.37 -8.20
C GLU A 290 3.97 -22.86 -7.79
N SER A 291 4.89 -23.25 -6.89
CA SER A 291 4.94 -24.64 -6.39
C SER A 291 3.70 -25.07 -5.58
N ARG A 292 3.09 -24.19 -4.79
CA ARG A 292 1.88 -24.48 -4.01
C ARG A 292 0.58 -24.41 -4.82
N LYS A 293 0.51 -23.50 -5.78
CA LYS A 293 -0.69 -23.33 -6.62
C LYS A 293 -0.83 -24.43 -7.65
N LEU A 294 0.28 -25.04 -8.04
CA LEU A 294 0.32 -26.12 -9.03
C LEU A 294 -0.04 -27.51 -8.48
N GLU A 295 0.20 -27.74 -7.21
CA GLU A 295 -0.40 -28.91 -6.53
C GLU A 295 -1.94 -28.85 -6.52
N VAL A 296 -2.50 -27.62 -6.47
CA VAL A 296 -3.96 -27.40 -6.48
C VAL A 296 -4.54 -27.43 -7.90
N ILE A 297 -3.81 -26.93 -8.92
CA ILE A 297 -4.31 -26.92 -10.32
C ILE A 297 -4.25 -28.30 -10.97
N ALA A 298 -3.27 -29.14 -10.60
CA ALA A 298 -3.24 -30.54 -11.05
C ALA A 298 -4.41 -31.37 -10.53
N SER A 299 -5.08 -30.89 -9.45
CA SER A 299 -6.27 -31.53 -8.87
C SER A 299 -7.61 -30.98 -9.37
N THR A 300 -7.63 -29.88 -10.13
CA THR A 300 -8.89 -29.21 -10.50
C THR A 300 -9.34 -29.38 -11.96
N HIS A 301 -8.51 -29.95 -12.82
CA HIS A 301 -8.93 -30.30 -14.20
C HIS A 301 -8.91 -31.84 -14.37
N GLU A 302 -10.05 -32.46 -14.18
CA GLU A 302 -10.23 -33.91 -14.30
C GLU A 302 -9.91 -34.49 -15.71
N ASN A 303 -9.75 -33.65 -16.74
CA ASN A 303 -9.60 -34.05 -18.13
C ASN A 303 -8.24 -33.74 -18.79
N ILE A 304 -7.18 -33.47 -18.01
CA ILE A 304 -5.84 -33.25 -18.58
C ILE A 304 -5.05 -34.55 -18.58
N THR A 305 -4.73 -35.08 -19.78
CA THR A 305 -3.70 -36.09 -19.91
C THR A 305 -2.31 -35.45 -19.98
N LYS A 306 -1.40 -35.97 -19.15
CA LYS A 306 -0.03 -35.43 -19.03
C LYS A 306 0.83 -35.84 -20.24
N PRO A 307 1.89 -35.07 -20.56
CA PRO A 307 2.85 -35.49 -21.55
C PRO A 307 3.55 -36.78 -21.10
N ASP A 308 3.76 -37.72 -22.01
CA ASP A 308 4.40 -38.99 -21.69
C ASP A 308 5.62 -39.23 -22.57
N PHE A 309 6.69 -39.79 -21.98
CA PHE A 309 7.92 -40.11 -22.64
C PHE A 309 7.86 -41.55 -23.17
N LYS A 310 7.57 -41.72 -24.45
CA LYS A 310 7.44 -43.06 -25.11
C LYS A 310 6.42 -43.98 -24.39
N ASN A 311 5.31 -43.45 -23.93
CA ASN A 311 4.23 -44.13 -23.22
C ASN A 311 4.62 -44.73 -21.88
N ASP A 312 5.71 -44.27 -21.25
CA ASP A 312 6.08 -44.67 -19.87
C ASP A 312 6.94 -43.60 -19.17
N ALA A 313 6.38 -42.93 -18.14
CA ALA A 313 7.10 -41.94 -17.36
C ALA A 313 8.37 -42.49 -16.67
N GLY A 314 8.43 -43.78 -16.37
CA GLY A 314 9.62 -44.46 -15.84
C GLY A 314 10.79 -44.50 -16.80
N ASN A 315 10.54 -44.52 -18.12
CA ASN A 315 11.57 -44.52 -19.16
C ASN A 315 12.33 -43.20 -19.26
N PHE A 316 11.70 -42.06 -18.94
CA PHE A 316 12.39 -40.78 -18.95
C PHE A 316 13.47 -40.71 -17.86
N SER A 317 13.19 -41.20 -16.67
CA SER A 317 14.17 -41.26 -15.56
C SER A 317 15.37 -42.12 -15.96
N LYS A 318 15.12 -43.30 -16.55
CA LYS A 318 16.19 -44.18 -17.09
C LYS A 318 16.96 -43.49 -18.20
N TYR A 319 16.28 -42.80 -19.11
CA TYR A 319 16.94 -42.08 -20.20
C TYR A 319 17.90 -41.01 -19.68
N ILE A 320 17.46 -40.18 -18.71
CA ILE A 320 18.35 -39.18 -18.13
C ILE A 320 19.52 -39.83 -17.40
N LEU A 321 19.27 -40.81 -16.51
CA LEU A 321 20.30 -41.47 -15.71
C LEU A 321 21.33 -42.26 -16.58
N SER A 322 20.97 -42.74 -17.78
CA SER A 322 21.87 -43.41 -18.68
C SER A 322 22.70 -42.48 -19.56
N ASN A 323 22.22 -41.22 -19.78
CA ASN A 323 22.88 -40.27 -20.67
C ASN A 323 23.51 -39.07 -19.95
N TYR A 324 23.23 -38.92 -18.64
CA TYR A 324 23.80 -37.88 -17.80
C TYR A 324 24.35 -38.48 -16.50
N GLN A 325 25.66 -38.32 -16.26
CA GLN A 325 26.30 -38.79 -15.04
C GLN A 325 26.16 -37.76 -13.91
N LEU A 326 25.34 -38.10 -12.90
CA LEU A 326 25.24 -37.33 -11.66
C LEU A 326 26.55 -37.45 -10.87
N THR A 327 27.25 -36.34 -10.68
CA THR A 327 28.47 -36.31 -9.85
C THR A 327 28.10 -36.15 -8.36
N GLU A 328 29.07 -36.50 -7.47
CA GLU A 328 28.88 -36.29 -6.02
C GLU A 328 28.59 -34.83 -5.64
N PHE A 329 29.06 -33.88 -6.42
CA PHE A 329 28.76 -32.45 -6.24
C PHE A 329 27.30 -32.14 -6.53
N ASP A 330 26.68 -32.78 -7.52
CA ASP A 330 25.26 -32.62 -7.83
C ASP A 330 24.37 -33.18 -6.72
N LYS A 331 24.83 -34.27 -6.07
CA LYS A 331 24.15 -34.88 -4.91
C LYS A 331 24.22 -34.02 -3.65
N LYS A 332 25.33 -33.28 -3.42
CA LYS A 332 25.57 -32.48 -2.23
C LYS A 332 24.91 -31.09 -2.28
N ASN A 333 24.77 -30.48 -3.46
CA ASN A 333 24.24 -29.12 -3.67
C ASN A 333 22.74 -29.06 -4.03
N LYS A 334 21.98 -30.12 -3.74
CA LYS A 334 20.51 -30.16 -3.83
C LYS A 334 19.92 -29.55 -5.12
N ASN A 335 19.55 -30.47 -6.04
CA ASN A 335 18.52 -30.24 -7.05
C ASN A 335 18.97 -29.48 -8.29
N LEU A 336 19.66 -30.17 -9.21
CA LEU A 336 19.70 -29.75 -10.61
C LEU A 336 18.25 -29.72 -11.13
N GLU A 337 17.78 -28.54 -11.45
CA GLU A 337 16.42 -28.33 -11.95
C GLU A 337 16.46 -28.01 -13.45
N VAL A 338 15.69 -28.73 -14.26
CA VAL A 338 15.56 -28.48 -15.69
C VAL A 338 14.11 -28.17 -16.02
N ARG A 339 13.90 -27.13 -16.83
CA ARG A 339 12.57 -26.73 -17.34
C ARG A 339 12.57 -26.81 -18.86
N PHE A 340 11.50 -27.35 -19.42
CA PHE A 340 11.28 -27.41 -20.86
C PHE A 340 9.78 -27.44 -21.18
N LEU A 341 9.45 -27.04 -22.40
CA LEU A 341 8.09 -27.06 -22.93
C LEU A 341 7.94 -28.26 -23.85
N VAL A 342 6.96 -29.11 -23.64
CA VAL A 342 6.53 -30.15 -24.59
C VAL A 342 5.49 -29.51 -25.50
N ASN A 343 5.82 -29.41 -26.79
CA ASN A 343 4.94 -28.82 -27.80
C ASN A 343 3.84 -29.79 -28.22
N LYS A 344 2.82 -29.29 -28.91
CA LYS A 344 1.72 -30.10 -29.48
C LYS A 344 2.18 -31.21 -30.45
N ASP A 345 3.34 -31.06 -31.07
CA ASP A 345 3.97 -32.02 -31.96
C ASP A 345 4.89 -33.03 -31.24
N GLY A 346 5.02 -32.92 -29.93
CA GLY A 346 5.88 -33.74 -29.08
C GLY A 346 7.35 -33.32 -29.06
N SER A 347 7.73 -32.22 -29.71
CA SER A 347 9.07 -31.66 -29.64
C SER A 347 9.29 -30.89 -28.33
N LEU A 348 10.57 -30.76 -27.92
CA LEU A 348 10.95 -29.98 -26.76
C LEU A 348 11.42 -28.58 -27.16
N SER A 349 10.96 -27.54 -26.44
CA SER A 349 11.40 -26.17 -26.62
C SER A 349 11.59 -25.47 -25.26
N ASN A 350 12.13 -24.26 -25.25
CA ASN A 350 12.39 -23.47 -24.02
C ASN A 350 13.20 -24.22 -22.95
N LEU A 351 14.19 -24.98 -23.36
CA LEU A 351 15.07 -25.74 -22.48
C LEU A 351 15.92 -24.79 -21.63
N LYS A 352 15.79 -24.88 -20.30
CA LYS A 352 16.58 -24.09 -19.32
C LYS A 352 16.97 -24.97 -18.14
N ALA A 353 18.25 -24.96 -17.78
CA ALA A 353 18.72 -25.53 -16.53
C ALA A 353 18.81 -24.42 -15.47
N LEU A 354 18.42 -24.73 -14.26
CA LEU A 354 18.39 -23.82 -13.11
C LEU A 354 19.19 -24.48 -11.98
N ASN A 355 19.82 -23.63 -11.14
CA ASN A 355 20.64 -24.07 -10.02
C ASN A 355 21.94 -24.79 -10.42
N THR A 356 22.53 -24.45 -11.57
CA THR A 356 23.86 -24.90 -11.98
C THR A 356 24.86 -23.76 -11.76
N GLU A 357 25.90 -24.00 -10.96
CA GLU A 357 27.02 -23.04 -10.83
C GLU A 357 28.03 -23.15 -11.97
N ASN A 358 27.91 -24.15 -12.83
CA ASN A 358 28.87 -24.43 -13.89
C ASN A 358 28.21 -24.51 -15.28
N ASN A 359 28.58 -23.56 -16.15
CA ASN A 359 28.08 -23.46 -17.53
C ASN A 359 28.32 -24.74 -18.39
N LEU A 360 29.31 -25.57 -18.04
CA LEU A 360 29.59 -26.82 -18.78
C LEU A 360 28.52 -27.88 -18.49
N LYS A 361 28.12 -28.04 -17.23
CA LYS A 361 27.06 -29.00 -16.85
C LYS A 361 25.68 -28.58 -17.32
N GLU A 362 25.40 -27.28 -17.33
CA GLU A 362 24.19 -26.75 -17.93
C GLU A 362 24.08 -27.17 -19.40
N ARG A 363 25.17 -26.99 -20.17
CA ARG A 363 25.21 -27.40 -21.61
C ARG A 363 25.01 -28.90 -21.78
N GLU A 364 25.68 -29.72 -20.95
CA GLU A 364 25.61 -31.18 -21.03
C GLU A 364 24.17 -31.69 -20.83
N ILE A 365 23.48 -31.28 -19.78
CA ILE A 365 22.09 -31.70 -19.53
C ILE A 365 21.14 -31.19 -20.61
N LEU A 366 21.33 -29.95 -21.10
CA LEU A 366 20.53 -29.40 -22.18
C LEU A 366 20.74 -30.15 -23.51
N GLU A 367 21.96 -30.62 -23.80
CA GLU A 367 22.22 -31.46 -24.97
C GLU A 367 21.55 -32.83 -24.87
N VAL A 368 21.59 -33.47 -23.70
CA VAL A 368 20.87 -34.72 -23.45
C VAL A 368 19.37 -34.54 -23.70
N LEU A 369 18.78 -33.45 -23.25
CA LEU A 369 17.36 -33.16 -23.49
C LEU A 369 17.04 -32.87 -24.97
N LYS A 370 17.91 -32.15 -25.69
CA LYS A 370 17.75 -31.88 -27.12
C LYS A 370 17.76 -33.17 -27.96
N LYS A 371 18.52 -34.19 -27.54
CA LYS A 371 18.59 -35.51 -28.19
C LYS A 371 17.46 -36.45 -27.77
N SER A 372 16.56 -36.03 -26.88
CA SER A 372 15.47 -36.88 -26.42
C SER A 372 14.49 -37.20 -27.56
N PRO A 373 13.93 -38.42 -27.61
CA PRO A 373 12.90 -38.76 -28.58
C PRO A 373 11.65 -37.90 -28.37
N LYS A 374 10.79 -37.84 -29.41
CA LYS A 374 9.53 -37.11 -29.33
C LYS A 374 8.64 -37.66 -28.23
N TRP A 375 8.01 -36.74 -27.49
CA TRP A 375 7.09 -37.02 -26.41
C TRP A 375 5.64 -37.15 -26.90
N ALA A 376 4.82 -37.92 -26.22
CA ALA A 376 3.36 -37.81 -26.38
C ALA A 376 2.91 -36.50 -25.80
N PRO A 377 2.27 -35.57 -26.57
CA PRO A 377 1.86 -34.27 -26.03
C PRO A 377 0.72 -34.38 -25.03
N ALA A 378 0.63 -33.44 -24.11
CA ALA A 378 -0.50 -33.30 -23.21
C ALA A 378 -1.80 -33.04 -24.01
N LYS A 379 -2.93 -33.53 -23.49
CA LYS A 379 -4.26 -33.25 -24.04
C LYS A 379 -5.15 -32.67 -22.98
N LEU A 380 -5.94 -31.67 -23.35
CA LEU A 380 -7.03 -31.09 -22.57
C LEU A 380 -8.31 -31.32 -23.37
N ASP A 381 -9.26 -32.02 -22.78
CA ASP A 381 -10.53 -32.38 -23.45
C ASP A 381 -10.35 -33.05 -24.83
N GLY A 382 -9.26 -33.82 -25.01
CA GLY A 382 -8.91 -34.50 -26.25
C GLY A 382 -8.05 -33.70 -27.22
N GLU A 383 -7.93 -32.39 -27.07
CA GLU A 383 -7.06 -31.54 -27.91
C GLU A 383 -5.63 -31.48 -27.38
N LYS A 384 -4.66 -31.56 -28.31
CA LYS A 384 -3.23 -31.44 -27.96
C LYS A 384 -2.91 -30.03 -27.52
N ILE A 385 -2.23 -29.88 -26.36
CA ILE A 385 -1.80 -28.61 -25.80
C ILE A 385 -0.29 -28.58 -25.59
N ASN A 386 0.27 -27.35 -25.54
CA ASN A 386 1.63 -27.15 -25.08
C ASN A 386 1.66 -27.28 -23.54
N PHE A 387 2.65 -28.03 -23.04
CA PHE A 387 2.71 -28.33 -21.61
C PHE A 387 4.13 -28.14 -21.06
N GLN A 388 4.24 -27.37 -19.97
CA GLN A 388 5.53 -27.09 -19.35
C GLN A 388 5.90 -28.17 -18.33
N MET A 389 7.10 -28.72 -18.47
CA MET A 389 7.65 -29.70 -17.55
C MET A 389 8.79 -29.11 -16.75
N ARG A 390 8.85 -29.53 -15.48
CA ARG A 390 9.94 -29.23 -14.58
C ARG A 390 10.45 -30.53 -13.99
N VAL A 391 11.71 -30.82 -14.20
CA VAL A 391 12.37 -32.01 -13.72
C VAL A 391 13.41 -31.64 -12.69
N ILE A 392 13.36 -32.29 -11.54
CA ILE A 392 14.33 -32.11 -10.47
C ILE A 392 15.09 -33.42 -10.33
N LEU A 393 16.39 -33.37 -10.61
CA LEU A 393 17.32 -34.47 -10.41
C LEU A 393 17.85 -34.39 -8.96
N LEU A 394 17.57 -35.43 -8.18
CA LEU A 394 17.88 -35.52 -6.75
C LEU A 394 19.00 -36.54 -6.52
#